data_3927da2ea9751497bfadd666d0776389
#
_entry.id   3927da2ea9751497bfadd666d0776389
#
_cell.length_a   1.000
_cell.length_b   1.000
_cell.length_c   1.000
_cell.angle_alpha   90.00
_cell.angle_beta   90.00
_cell.angle_gamma   90.00
#
_symmetry.space_group_name_H-M   'P 1'
#
loop_
_entity.id
_entity.type
_entity.pdbx_description
1 polymer ?
#
loop_
_entity_poly.entity_id
_entity_poly.type
_entity_poly.pdbx_seq_one_letter_code
_entity_poly.pdbx_strand_id
1 'polypeptide(L)'
;MDSRFIDVRVNGDSMWPTLEDGNIARFEKILSDNLHKGQIVLVEHPLRNDFYLIKRISSVHGDKIFLVGDNPDPNASEDSHNFGFVKSSGFSCVD
;
A
#
# COMPACT_ATOMS: atom_id res chain seq x y z
N MET A 1 18.93 7.97 14.41
CA MET A 1 18.16 7.15 13.45
C MET A 1 16.72 7.61 13.47
N ASP A 2 16.13 7.81 12.32
CA ASP A 2 14.76 8.31 12.23
C ASP A 2 13.78 7.15 12.11
N SER A 3 12.97 6.98 13.16
CA SER A 3 12.01 5.89 13.23
C SER A 3 10.76 6.09 12.36
N ARG A 4 10.66 7.23 11.65
CA ARG A 4 9.54 7.48 10.74
C ARG A 4 9.63 6.65 9.48
N PHE A 5 10.81 6.17 9.14
CA PHE A 5 11.06 5.46 7.90
C PHE A 5 11.29 3.97 8.14
N ILE A 6 10.77 3.15 7.25
CA ILE A 6 11.07 1.72 7.23
C ILE A 6 11.39 1.31 5.79
N ASP A 7 12.30 0.34 5.65
CA ASP A 7 12.62 -0.26 4.36
C ASP A 7 11.94 -1.62 4.30
N VAL A 8 11.21 -1.87 3.22
CA VAL A 8 10.41 -3.07 3.06
C VAL A 8 10.80 -3.77 1.77
N ARG A 9 10.98 -5.07 1.85
CA ARG A 9 11.18 -5.89 0.66
C ARG A 9 9.84 -6.18 0.01
N VAL A 10 9.74 -5.89 -1.28
CA VAL A 10 8.54 -6.18 -2.07
C VAL A 10 8.46 -7.67 -2.33
N ASN A 11 7.34 -8.29 -1.95
CA ASN A 11 7.08 -9.70 -2.20
C ASN A 11 5.90 -9.83 -3.17
N GLY A 12 6.14 -10.47 -4.31
CA GLY A 12 5.12 -10.68 -5.31
C GLY A 12 5.05 -9.56 -6.35
N ASP A 13 4.08 -9.66 -7.23
CA ASP A 13 3.99 -8.84 -8.43
C ASP A 13 2.80 -7.88 -8.47
N SER A 14 2.14 -7.65 -7.33
CA SER A 14 0.92 -6.83 -7.32
C SER A 14 1.15 -5.38 -7.77
N MET A 15 2.39 -4.88 -7.62
CA MET A 15 2.75 -3.51 -8.00
C MET A 15 3.64 -3.45 -9.24
N TRP A 16 3.82 -4.57 -9.92
CA TRP A 16 4.56 -4.60 -11.18
C TRP A 16 3.81 -3.76 -12.24
N PRO A 17 4.47 -2.96 -13.08
CA PRO A 17 5.94 -2.82 -13.18
C PRO A 17 6.53 -1.71 -12.30
N THR A 18 5.74 -1.03 -11.49
CA THR A 18 6.21 0.09 -10.66
C THR A 18 7.20 -0.37 -9.61
N LEU A 19 6.85 -1.45 -8.91
CA LEU A 19 7.73 -2.11 -7.95
C LEU A 19 7.78 -3.59 -8.31
N GLU A 20 8.99 -4.16 -8.33
CA GLU A 20 9.18 -5.55 -8.70
C GLU A 20 9.50 -6.39 -7.47
N ASP A 21 9.12 -7.65 -7.52
CA ASP A 21 9.46 -8.62 -6.49
C ASP A 21 10.96 -8.56 -6.18
N GLY A 22 11.32 -8.49 -4.91
CA GLY A 22 12.69 -8.39 -4.45
C GLY A 22 13.23 -6.98 -4.31
N ASN A 23 12.55 -5.97 -4.84
CA ASN A 23 12.95 -4.58 -4.63
C ASN A 23 12.85 -4.21 -3.16
N ILE A 24 13.69 -3.27 -2.73
CA ILE A 24 13.58 -2.65 -1.41
C ILE A 24 13.00 -1.26 -1.62
N ALA A 25 11.88 -0.99 -0.96
CA ALA A 25 11.20 0.31 -1.03
C ALA A 25 11.16 0.93 0.36
N ARG A 26 11.34 2.24 0.42
CA ARG A 26 11.30 2.99 1.68
C ARG A 26 9.94 3.61 1.86
N PHE A 27 9.42 3.50 3.07
CA PHE A 27 8.12 4.04 3.45
C PHE A 27 8.24 4.94 4.66
N GLU A 28 7.40 5.96 4.71
CA GLU A 28 7.31 6.91 5.81
C GLU A 28 5.93 6.77 6.47
N LYS A 29 5.90 6.85 7.81
CA LYS A 29 4.64 6.77 8.55
C LYS A 29 3.67 7.85 8.07
N ILE A 30 2.42 7.42 7.79
CA ILE A 30 1.37 8.33 7.33
C ILE A 30 0.86 9.18 8.48
N LEU A 31 0.78 10.49 8.22
CA LEU A 31 -0.03 11.41 9.01
C LEU A 31 -1.35 11.55 8.29
N SER A 32 -2.45 11.39 9.01
CA SER A 32 -3.79 11.21 8.43
C SER A 32 -4.21 12.28 7.43
N ASP A 33 -3.64 13.48 7.50
CA ASP A 33 -4.02 14.60 6.63
C ASP A 33 -3.30 14.60 5.29
N ASN A 34 -2.35 13.67 5.08
CA ASN A 34 -1.48 13.68 3.90
C ASN A 34 -1.82 12.63 2.85
N LEU A 35 -2.94 11.97 2.99
CA LEU A 35 -3.32 10.92 2.05
C LEU A 35 -4.01 11.49 0.83
N HIS A 36 -3.63 11.00 -0.35
CA HIS A 36 -4.28 11.39 -1.58
C HIS A 36 -4.16 10.29 -2.63
N LYS A 37 -5.04 10.37 -3.61
CA LYS A 37 -5.05 9.46 -4.75
C LYS A 37 -3.67 9.42 -5.41
N GLY A 38 -3.23 8.22 -5.76
CA GLY A 38 -1.98 8.01 -6.46
C GLY A 38 -0.80 7.64 -5.57
N GLN A 39 -0.91 7.79 -4.25
CA GLN A 39 0.15 7.38 -3.34
C GLN A 39 0.26 5.85 -3.29
N ILE A 40 1.49 5.36 -3.21
CA ILE A 40 1.75 3.95 -2.90
C ILE A 40 1.88 3.84 -1.38
N VAL A 41 1.13 2.93 -0.78
CA VAL A 41 1.09 2.79 0.68
C VAL A 41 1.34 1.35 1.11
N LEU A 42 1.86 1.21 2.33
CA LEU A 42 2.00 -0.07 3.03
C LEU A 42 0.96 -0.07 4.14
N VAL A 43 0.05 -1.02 4.09
CA VAL A 43 -1.04 -1.14 5.07
C VAL A 43 -1.17 -2.57 5.54
N GLU A 44 -1.71 -2.75 6.75
CA GLU A 44 -2.05 -4.08 7.23
C GLU A 44 -3.34 -4.55 6.55
N HIS A 45 -3.36 -5.82 6.15
CA HIS A 45 -4.54 -6.41 5.52
C HIS A 45 -5.72 -6.32 6.49
N PRO A 46 -6.90 -5.83 6.05
CA PRO A 46 -8.01 -5.59 6.98
C PRO A 46 -8.59 -6.86 7.61
N LEU A 47 -8.33 -8.02 7.01
CA LEU A 47 -8.90 -9.29 7.47
C LEU A 47 -7.84 -10.29 7.96
N ARG A 48 -6.56 -9.90 7.96
CA ARG A 48 -5.46 -10.77 8.37
C ARG A 48 -4.51 -10.01 9.27
N ASN A 49 -4.24 -10.55 10.46
CA ASN A 49 -3.26 -9.96 11.38
C ASN A 49 -1.84 -10.18 10.88
N ASP A 50 -0.99 -9.20 11.07
CA ASP A 50 0.45 -9.26 10.74
C ASP A 50 0.73 -9.54 9.27
N PHE A 51 -0.24 -9.28 8.40
CA PHE A 51 -0.06 -9.41 6.96
C PHE A 51 -0.18 -8.04 6.32
N TYR A 52 0.88 -7.57 5.65
CA TYR A 52 0.97 -6.23 5.10
C TYR A 52 0.90 -6.26 3.58
N LEU A 53 0.30 -5.21 3.02
CA LEU A 53 0.10 -5.05 1.57
C LEU A 53 0.73 -3.76 1.12
N ILE A 54 1.34 -3.78 -0.08
CA ILE A 54 1.78 -2.58 -0.77
C ILE A 54 0.83 -2.38 -1.93
N LYS A 55 0.13 -1.24 -1.94
CA LYS A 55 -0.90 -0.94 -2.95
C LYS A 55 -0.88 0.55 -3.25
N ARG A 56 -1.62 0.93 -4.30
CA ARG A 56 -1.80 2.34 -4.66
C ARG A 56 -3.17 2.81 -4.24
N ILE A 57 -3.25 4.04 -3.72
CA ILE A 57 -4.54 4.65 -3.37
C ILE A 57 -5.26 5.03 -4.65
N SER A 58 -6.43 4.43 -4.87
CA SER A 58 -7.32 4.75 -5.98
C SER A 58 -8.25 5.91 -5.61
N SER A 59 -8.73 5.95 -4.38
CA SER A 59 -9.58 7.03 -3.89
C SER A 59 -9.51 7.12 -2.37
N VAL A 60 -9.84 8.31 -1.85
CA VAL A 60 -9.85 8.60 -0.41
C VAL A 60 -11.28 9.00 -0.03
N HIS A 61 -11.82 8.40 1.03
CA HIS A 61 -13.17 8.62 1.51
C HIS A 61 -13.15 8.81 3.03
N GLY A 62 -12.96 10.05 3.47
CA GLY A 62 -12.85 10.35 4.89
C GLY A 62 -11.65 9.63 5.51
N ASP A 63 -11.90 8.76 6.49
CA ASP A 63 -10.87 7.99 7.16
C ASP A 63 -10.59 6.63 6.52
N LYS A 64 -11.12 6.40 5.30
CA LYS A 64 -10.95 5.15 4.58
C LYS A 64 -10.38 5.38 3.20
N ILE A 65 -9.64 4.39 2.70
CA ILE A 65 -9.03 4.45 1.38
C ILE A 65 -9.38 3.18 0.59
N PHE A 66 -9.47 3.36 -0.73
CA PHE A 66 -9.69 2.26 -1.66
C PHE A 66 -8.37 1.99 -2.38
N LEU A 67 -7.90 0.76 -2.33
CA LEU A 67 -6.57 0.36 -2.77
C LEU A 67 -6.61 -0.54 -3.99
N VAL A 68 -5.67 -0.32 -4.91
CA VAL A 68 -5.53 -1.15 -6.11
C VAL A 68 -4.05 -1.49 -6.32
N GLY A 69 -3.79 -2.63 -6.96
CA GLY A 69 -2.45 -2.99 -7.43
C GLY A 69 -2.19 -2.35 -8.79
N ASP A 70 -0.91 -2.12 -9.09
CA ASP A 70 -0.52 -1.57 -10.39
C ASP A 70 -0.45 -2.64 -11.48
N ASN A 71 -0.38 -3.91 -11.11
CA ASN A 71 -0.27 -4.98 -12.09
C ASN A 71 -1.57 -5.06 -12.91
N PRO A 72 -1.48 -5.02 -14.25
CA PRO A 72 -2.66 -5.09 -15.10
C PRO A 72 -3.38 -6.43 -15.08
N ASP A 73 -2.73 -7.49 -14.59
CA ASP A 73 -3.36 -8.81 -14.45
C ASP A 73 -4.26 -8.81 -13.21
N PRO A 74 -5.59 -8.97 -13.37
CA PRO A 74 -6.50 -8.95 -12.23
C PRO A 74 -6.31 -10.12 -11.26
N ASN A 75 -5.60 -11.16 -11.68
CA ASN A 75 -5.34 -12.33 -10.83
C ASN A 75 -4.01 -12.23 -10.08
N ALA A 76 -3.23 -11.16 -10.30
CA ALA A 76 -1.91 -11.03 -9.70
C ALA A 76 -1.95 -10.63 -8.23
N SER A 77 -3.07 -10.11 -7.73
CA SER A 77 -3.15 -9.67 -6.33
C SER A 77 -4.59 -9.52 -5.88
N GLU A 78 -4.77 -9.52 -4.56
CA GLU A 78 -5.98 -9.03 -3.92
C GLU A 78 -5.88 -7.52 -3.71
N ASP A 79 -7.00 -6.82 -3.83
CA ASP A 79 -7.08 -5.39 -3.54
C ASP A 79 -8.45 -5.04 -2.96
N SER A 80 -8.79 -3.75 -2.91
CA SER A 80 -10.05 -3.32 -2.31
C SER A 80 -11.29 -3.84 -3.06
N HIS A 81 -11.15 -4.28 -4.30
CA HIS A 81 -12.26 -4.96 -4.98
C HIS A 81 -12.60 -6.29 -4.30
N ASN A 82 -11.64 -6.89 -3.62
CA ASN A 82 -11.82 -8.17 -2.90
C ASN A 82 -12.17 -7.95 -1.42
N PHE A 83 -11.47 -7.04 -0.73
CA PHE A 83 -11.63 -6.90 0.73
C PHE A 83 -12.22 -5.55 1.17
N GLY A 84 -12.54 -4.64 0.23
CA GLY A 84 -13.20 -3.39 0.57
C GLY A 84 -12.26 -2.28 1.01
N PHE A 85 -12.84 -1.23 1.56
CA PHE A 85 -12.10 -0.07 2.05
C PHE A 85 -11.22 -0.42 3.25
N VAL A 86 -10.10 0.28 3.38
CA VAL A 86 -9.14 0.10 4.46
C VAL A 86 -9.00 1.42 5.19
N LYS A 87 -8.75 1.37 6.51
CA LYS A 87 -8.49 2.57 7.28
C LYS A 87 -7.26 3.29 6.76
N SER A 88 -7.31 4.62 6.79
CA SER A 88 -6.21 5.47 6.33
C SER A 88 -5.08 5.51 7.36
N SER A 89 -4.37 4.40 7.50
CA SER A 89 -3.24 4.26 8.41
C SER A 89 -2.16 3.43 7.74
N GLY A 90 -0.94 3.51 8.27
CA GLY A 90 0.18 2.76 7.71
C GLY A 90 1.30 3.68 7.25
N PHE A 91 1.93 3.37 6.12
CA PHE A 91 3.11 4.07 5.63
C PHE A 91 2.95 4.41 4.15
N SER A 92 3.51 5.55 3.75
CA SER A 92 3.51 6.01 2.36
C SER A 92 4.90 5.83 1.76
N CYS A 93 4.95 5.36 0.51
CA CYS A 93 6.22 5.17 -0.19
C CYS A 93 6.90 6.52 -0.44
N VAL A 94 8.20 6.58 -0.16
CA VAL A 94 9.04 7.75 -0.43
C VAL A 94 10.17 7.37 -1.36
N ASP A 95 10.30 8.08 -2.47
CA ASP A 95 11.44 7.91 -3.40
C ASP A 95 11.60 9.09 -4.32
#